data_84f95ae34143906f263a49f30a682aef
#
_entry.id   84f95ae34143906f263a49f30a682aef
#
_cell.length_a   1.000
_cell.length_b   1.000
_cell.length_c   1.000
_cell.angle_alpha   90.00
_cell.angle_beta   90.00
_cell.angle_gamma   90.00
#
_symmetry.space_group_name_H-M   'P 1'
#
loop_
_entity.id
_entity.type
_entity.pdbx_description
1 polymer ?
#
loop_
_entity_poly.entity_id
_entity_poly.type
_entity_poly.pdbx_seq_one_letter_code
_entity_poly.pdbx_strand_id
1 'polypeptide(L)'
;MATAFRPAGWTEMKSRLSVYVALEDINFIWCERTEIPVVEKMWTEGAPIWEIAERVERDVDEVALLIMDRVRKGFLRPRPGGAFGEGRK
;
A
#
# COMPACT_ATOMS: atom_id res chain seq x y z
N MET A 1 -6.48 -10.53 -11.71
CA MET A 1 -6.03 -9.90 -10.48
C MET A 1 -7.01 -8.86 -9.98
N ALA A 2 -7.31 -8.93 -8.71
CA ALA A 2 -8.26 -7.99 -8.13
C ALA A 2 -7.63 -6.61 -7.98
N THR A 3 -8.42 -5.59 -8.18
CA THR A 3 -8.00 -4.22 -7.99
C THR A 3 -8.90 -3.59 -6.93
N ALA A 4 -8.75 -2.29 -6.72
CA ALA A 4 -9.57 -1.58 -5.76
C ALA A 4 -11.03 -1.70 -6.15
N PHE A 5 -11.89 -1.76 -5.14
CA PHE A 5 -13.33 -1.81 -5.35
C PHE A 5 -13.82 -0.53 -6.02
N ARG A 6 -14.75 -0.68 -6.94
CA ARG A 6 -15.37 0.46 -7.60
C ARG A 6 -16.89 0.35 -7.52
N PRO A 7 -17.55 1.40 -7.04
CA PRO A 7 -18.99 1.33 -6.89
C PRO A 7 -19.71 1.33 -8.23
N ALA A 8 -20.97 0.90 -8.22
CA ALA A 8 -21.79 0.93 -9.42
C ALA A 8 -21.86 2.37 -9.94
N GLY A 9 -21.80 2.52 -11.24
CA GLY A 9 -21.87 3.83 -11.85
C GLY A 9 -20.58 4.60 -11.88
N TRP A 10 -19.49 3.99 -11.41
CA TRP A 10 -18.20 4.67 -11.34
C TRP A 10 -17.76 5.18 -12.71
N THR A 11 -17.86 4.36 -13.75
CA THR A 11 -17.42 4.75 -15.08
C THR A 11 -18.27 5.88 -15.64
N GLU A 12 -19.57 5.81 -15.44
CA GLU A 12 -20.47 6.89 -15.88
C GLU A 12 -20.15 8.20 -15.22
N MET A 13 -19.93 8.16 -13.91
CA MET A 13 -19.64 9.37 -13.16
C MET A 13 -18.34 9.98 -13.64
N LYS A 14 -17.33 9.16 -13.84
CA LYS A 14 -16.03 9.62 -14.31
C LYS A 14 -16.16 10.32 -15.66
N SER A 15 -16.91 9.69 -16.59
CA SER A 15 -17.11 10.25 -17.92
C SER A 15 -17.82 11.57 -17.91
N ARG A 16 -18.94 11.63 -17.20
CA ARG A 16 -19.82 12.79 -17.26
C ARG A 16 -19.28 13.97 -16.51
N LEU A 17 -18.60 13.73 -15.38
CA LEU A 17 -18.19 14.82 -14.50
C LEU A 17 -16.71 15.14 -14.63
N SER A 18 -15.99 14.50 -15.54
CA SER A 18 -14.56 14.70 -15.69
C SER A 18 -13.82 14.49 -14.37
N VAL A 19 -14.24 13.48 -13.62
CA VAL A 19 -13.65 13.18 -12.34
C VAL A 19 -12.30 12.50 -12.51
N TYR A 20 -11.32 12.95 -11.74
CA TYR A 20 -10.02 12.29 -11.69
C TYR A 20 -9.96 11.37 -10.49
N VAL A 21 -9.60 10.12 -10.71
CA VAL A 21 -9.49 9.14 -9.62
C VAL A 21 -8.03 8.79 -9.43
N ALA A 22 -7.48 9.21 -8.31
CA ALA A 22 -6.07 8.94 -8.02
C ALA A 22 -5.90 7.47 -7.66
N LEU A 23 -4.81 6.88 -8.14
CA LEU A 23 -4.42 5.51 -7.79
C LEU A 23 -5.46 4.48 -8.19
N GLU A 24 -6.21 4.74 -9.26
CA GLU A 24 -7.28 3.83 -9.64
C GLU A 24 -6.76 2.47 -10.12
N ASP A 25 -5.50 2.38 -10.49
CA ASP A 25 -4.90 1.14 -10.94
C ASP A 25 -4.11 0.41 -9.86
N ILE A 26 -4.16 0.91 -8.64
CA ILE A 26 -3.45 0.29 -7.52
C ILE A 26 -4.28 -0.87 -6.97
N ASN A 27 -3.59 -1.94 -6.63
CA ASN A 27 -4.24 -3.09 -5.99
C ASN A 27 -4.19 -2.92 -4.48
N PHE A 28 -5.37 -2.75 -3.87
CA PHE A 28 -5.48 -2.56 -2.42
C PHE A 28 -5.71 -3.85 -1.65
N ILE A 29 -5.73 -4.99 -2.35
CA ILE A 29 -6.05 -6.27 -1.71
C ILE A 29 -4.76 -6.96 -1.32
N TRP A 30 -4.66 -7.32 -0.06
CA TRP A 30 -3.48 -7.96 0.51
C TRP A 30 -3.85 -9.27 1.18
N CYS A 31 -3.00 -10.27 1.06
CA CYS A 31 -3.21 -11.54 1.73
C CYS A 31 -2.76 -11.42 3.18
N GLU A 32 -3.68 -11.64 4.10
CA GLU A 32 -3.38 -11.50 5.52
C GLU A 32 -2.43 -12.56 6.04
N ARG A 33 -2.36 -13.70 5.36
CA ARG A 33 -1.54 -14.81 5.85
C ARG A 33 -0.13 -14.79 5.30
N THR A 34 0.04 -14.35 4.07
CA THR A 34 1.34 -14.49 3.40
C THR A 34 2.02 -13.17 3.13
N GLU A 35 1.28 -12.12 2.83
CA GLU A 35 1.89 -10.84 2.46
C GLU A 35 2.05 -9.89 3.63
N ILE A 36 0.98 -9.69 4.39
CA ILE A 36 1.03 -8.72 5.48
C ILE A 36 2.07 -9.07 6.54
N PRO A 37 2.17 -10.34 6.98
CA PRO A 37 3.20 -10.65 7.98
C PRO A 37 4.61 -10.38 7.50
N VAL A 38 4.90 -10.63 6.22
CA VAL A 38 6.22 -10.37 5.67
C VAL A 38 6.51 -8.88 5.67
N VAL A 39 5.55 -8.08 5.20
CA VAL A 39 5.73 -6.64 5.16
C VAL A 39 5.96 -6.09 6.57
N GLU A 40 5.17 -6.53 7.53
CA GLU A 40 5.28 -6.02 8.90
C GLU A 40 6.60 -6.42 9.54
N LYS A 41 7.03 -7.65 9.29
CA LYS A 41 8.30 -8.09 9.84
C LYS A 41 9.45 -7.29 9.26
N MET A 42 9.48 -7.12 7.94
CA MET A 42 10.55 -6.39 7.29
C MET A 42 10.56 -4.92 7.72
N TRP A 43 9.39 -4.33 7.85
CA TRP A 43 9.30 -2.96 8.33
C TRP A 43 9.88 -2.83 9.74
N THR A 44 9.49 -3.75 10.61
CA THR A 44 9.97 -3.73 12.00
C THR A 44 11.47 -3.93 12.09
N GLU A 45 12.03 -4.71 11.16
CA GLU A 45 13.47 -4.95 11.10
C GLU A 45 14.24 -3.80 10.45
N GLY A 46 13.54 -2.80 9.97
CA GLY A 46 14.19 -1.62 9.41
C GLY A 46 14.47 -1.70 7.93
N ALA A 47 13.86 -2.64 7.21
CA ALA A 47 14.08 -2.73 5.77
C ALA A 47 13.49 -1.52 5.06
N PRO A 48 14.19 -0.97 4.06
CA PRO A 48 13.61 0.10 3.27
C PRO A 48 12.47 -0.42 2.41
N ILE A 49 11.58 0.49 2.02
CA ILE A 49 10.36 0.09 1.36
C ILE A 49 10.60 -0.64 0.04
N TRP A 50 11.65 -0.27 -0.69
CA TRP A 50 11.91 -0.95 -1.96
C TRP A 50 12.34 -2.40 -1.77
N GLU A 51 13.03 -2.71 -0.67
CA GLU A 51 13.35 -4.09 -0.35
C GLU A 51 12.09 -4.88 -0.04
N ILE A 52 11.17 -4.24 0.70
CA ILE A 52 9.92 -4.90 1.05
C ILE A 52 9.11 -5.19 -0.21
N ALA A 53 9.02 -4.19 -1.10
CA ALA A 53 8.27 -4.33 -2.33
C ALA A 53 8.84 -5.46 -3.19
N GLU A 54 10.15 -5.54 -3.29
CA GLU A 54 10.79 -6.59 -4.06
C GLU A 54 10.49 -7.97 -3.47
N ARG A 55 10.50 -8.05 -2.14
CA ARG A 55 10.29 -9.32 -1.46
C ARG A 55 8.88 -9.85 -1.67
N VAL A 56 7.87 -8.98 -1.66
CA VAL A 56 6.48 -9.40 -1.85
C VAL A 56 6.03 -9.26 -3.30
N GLU A 57 6.92 -8.81 -4.19
CA GLU A 57 6.64 -8.68 -5.62
C GLU A 57 5.45 -7.78 -5.88
N ARG A 58 5.43 -6.65 -5.19
CA ARG A 58 4.38 -5.66 -5.34
C ARG A 58 5.01 -4.30 -5.65
N ASP A 59 4.21 -3.43 -6.24
CA ASP A 59 4.62 -2.07 -6.52
C ASP A 59 4.95 -1.34 -5.21
N VAL A 60 5.97 -0.49 -5.25
CA VAL A 60 6.37 0.26 -4.05
C VAL A 60 5.22 1.09 -3.51
N ASP A 61 4.42 1.69 -4.41
CA ASP A 61 3.29 2.49 -3.97
C ASP A 61 2.25 1.64 -3.25
N GLU A 62 2.04 0.41 -3.69
CA GLU A 62 1.11 -0.49 -3.01
C GLU A 62 1.59 -0.83 -1.61
N VAL A 63 2.89 -1.07 -1.47
CA VAL A 63 3.47 -1.36 -0.16
C VAL A 63 3.37 -0.12 0.74
N ALA A 64 3.64 1.06 0.19
CA ALA A 64 3.55 2.29 0.96
C ALA A 64 2.15 2.50 1.51
N LEU A 65 1.14 2.26 0.69
CA LEU A 65 -0.24 2.42 1.12
C LEU A 65 -0.62 1.42 2.21
N LEU A 66 -0.15 0.17 2.09
CA LEU A 66 -0.39 -0.80 3.14
C LEU A 66 0.26 -0.36 4.45
N ILE A 67 1.51 0.10 4.38
CA ILE A 67 2.21 0.53 5.58
C ILE A 67 1.49 1.70 6.22
N MET A 68 1.05 2.66 5.42
CA MET A 68 0.30 3.80 5.96
C MET A 68 -0.95 3.33 6.69
N ASP A 69 -1.66 2.39 6.10
CA ASP A 69 -2.86 1.85 6.72
C ASP A 69 -2.54 1.15 8.04
N ARG A 70 -1.50 0.34 8.06
CA ARG A 70 -1.14 -0.41 9.27
C ARG A 70 -0.62 0.50 10.37
N VAL A 71 0.09 1.56 10.01
CA VAL A 71 0.54 2.54 10.99
C VAL A 71 -0.67 3.27 11.59
N ARG A 72 -1.61 3.68 10.75
CA ARG A 72 -2.80 4.38 11.23
C ARG A 72 -3.63 3.51 12.17
N LYS A 73 -3.64 2.21 11.95
CA LYS A 73 -4.38 1.29 12.79
C LYS A 73 -3.61 0.81 14.01
N GLY A 74 -2.37 1.26 14.17
CA GLY A 74 -1.59 0.95 15.35
C GLY A 74 -0.82 -0.35 15.31
N PHE A 75 -0.75 -1.02 14.17
CA PHE A 75 -0.02 -2.27 14.06
C PHE A 75 1.46 -2.08 13.78
N LEU A 76 1.84 -0.95 13.23
CA LEU A 76 3.23 -0.64 12.92
C LEU A 76 3.59 0.72 13.47
N ARG A 77 4.87 0.90 13.80
CA ARG A 77 5.38 2.19 14.23
C ARG A 77 5.77 3.02 13.02
N PRO A 78 5.47 4.32 13.04
CA PRO A 78 5.91 5.18 11.95
C PRO A 78 7.42 5.36 11.98
N ARG A 79 7.98 5.76 10.84
CA ARG A 79 9.40 6.06 10.70
C ARG A 79 9.59 7.53 10.42
N PRO A 80 10.78 8.09 10.76
CA PRO A 80 11.12 9.40 10.22
C PRO A 80 11.08 9.37 8.71
N GLY A 81 10.41 10.33 8.10
CA GLY A 81 10.24 10.36 6.65
C GLY A 81 9.06 9.56 6.13
N GLY A 82 8.28 8.92 7.00
CA GLY A 82 7.09 8.20 6.59
C GLY A 82 7.38 6.87 5.93
N ALA A 83 6.47 6.41 5.08
CA ALA A 83 6.57 5.09 4.48
C ALA A 83 7.83 4.95 3.61
N PHE A 84 8.28 6.03 3.02
CA PHE A 84 9.46 6.02 2.17
C PHE A 84 10.73 6.40 2.92
N GLY A 85 10.65 6.56 4.23
CA GLY A 85 11.81 6.93 5.02
C GLY A 85 12.80 5.81 5.17
N GLU A 86 14.04 6.19 5.52
CA GLU A 86 15.09 5.20 5.75
C GLU A 86 14.80 4.44 7.03
N GLY A 87 14.79 3.12 6.93
CA GLY A 87 14.52 2.29 8.09
C GLY A 87 15.76 1.97 8.90
N ARG A 88 16.84 1.64 8.21
CA ARG A 88 18.09 1.27 8.87
C ARG A 88 19.05 2.43 8.89
N LYS A 89 19.80 2.48 9.94
CA LYS A 89 20.84 3.46 10.08
C LYS A 89 22.19 2.80 10.07
#